data_fb6c481b4cf4f999ccf58bca4ad9be84
#
_entry.id   fb6c481b4cf4f999ccf58bca4ad9be84
#
_cell.length_a   1.000
_cell.length_b   1.000
_cell.length_c   1.000
_cell.angle_alpha   90.00
_cell.angle_beta   90.00
_cell.angle_gamma   90.00
#
_symmetry.space_group_name_H-M   'P 1'
#
loop_
_entity.id
_entity.type
_entity.pdbx_description
1 polymer ?
#
loop_
_entity_poly.entity_id
_entity_poly.type
_entity_poly.pdbx_seq_one_letter_code
_entity_poly.pdbx_strand_id
1 'polypeptide(L)'
;MPNAIIHELLNLTPTTIREMQELMSHLSDTPCTEDALQQVVSTPHCHVYVAELEGRIVGTATLCLFTSPLGAKASVEDVVVHPEYRGQHLGRQLMAHLLEASRQYAPLTLQLTSRSSRQAARALYASLGFKLKNTDFFTLSPQAAASFI
;
A
#
# COMPACT_ATOMS: atom_id res chain seq x y z
N MET A 1 19.75 3.01 17.32
CA MET A 1 18.77 2.28 16.46
C MET A 1 19.01 2.63 15.01
N PRO A 2 19.23 1.64 14.13
CA PRO A 2 19.34 1.95 12.71
C PRO A 2 18.02 2.53 12.22
N ASN A 3 18.09 3.55 11.38
CA ASN A 3 16.92 4.14 10.77
C ASN A 3 16.54 3.36 9.53
N ALA A 4 15.25 3.23 9.29
CA ALA A 4 14.76 2.66 8.04
C ALA A 4 15.03 3.62 6.88
N ILE A 5 15.36 3.06 5.74
CA ILE A 5 15.45 3.79 4.48
C ILE A 5 14.15 3.54 3.72
N ILE A 6 13.43 4.62 3.40
CA ILE A 6 12.19 4.55 2.62
C ILE A 6 12.52 4.96 1.19
N HIS A 7 12.15 4.10 0.23
CA HIS A 7 12.35 4.43 -1.18
C HIS A 7 11.32 3.72 -2.06
N GLU A 8 11.23 4.14 -3.31
CA GLU A 8 10.38 3.48 -4.27
C GLU A 8 11.04 2.21 -4.79
N LEU A 9 10.27 1.13 -4.87
CA LEU A 9 10.72 -0.14 -5.41
C LEU A 9 10.66 -0.08 -6.94
N LEU A 10 11.83 -0.02 -7.59
CA LEU A 10 11.93 0.12 -9.04
C LEU A 10 12.44 -1.16 -9.71
N ASN A 11 13.22 -1.96 -9.00
CA ASN A 11 13.84 -3.17 -9.53
C ASN A 11 13.55 -4.36 -8.63
N LEU A 12 13.33 -5.52 -9.25
CA LEU A 12 13.05 -6.77 -8.54
C LEU A 12 14.23 -7.71 -8.66
N THR A 13 14.84 -8.05 -7.53
CA THR A 13 15.81 -9.15 -7.43
C THR A 13 15.11 -10.36 -6.82
N PRO A 14 15.69 -11.58 -6.95
CA PRO A 14 15.11 -12.75 -6.27
C PRO A 14 14.90 -12.53 -4.77
N THR A 15 15.83 -11.86 -4.10
CA THR A 15 15.72 -11.54 -2.67
C THR A 15 14.56 -10.58 -2.40
N THR A 16 14.45 -9.52 -3.17
CA THR A 16 13.36 -8.54 -3.06
C THR A 16 12.00 -9.21 -3.24
N ILE A 17 11.87 -10.07 -4.25
CA ILE A 17 10.64 -10.81 -4.51
C ILE A 17 10.25 -11.64 -3.30
N ARG A 18 11.19 -12.41 -2.73
CA ARG A 18 10.91 -13.23 -1.55
C ARG A 18 10.49 -12.40 -0.35
N GLU A 19 11.17 -11.28 -0.12
CA GLU A 19 10.86 -10.40 1.01
C GLU A 19 9.49 -9.76 0.86
N MET A 20 9.11 -9.34 -0.36
CA MET A 20 7.78 -8.81 -0.63
C MET A 20 6.70 -9.89 -0.47
N GLN A 21 6.95 -11.10 -0.94
CA GLN A 21 6.02 -12.21 -0.77
C GLN A 21 5.80 -12.55 0.70
N GLU A 22 6.86 -12.53 1.50
CA GLU A 22 6.75 -12.72 2.95
C GLU A 22 5.90 -11.63 3.60
N LEU A 23 6.14 -10.37 3.27
CA LEU A 23 5.33 -9.25 3.80
C LEU A 23 3.85 -9.42 3.46
N MET A 24 3.53 -9.71 2.21
CA MET A 24 2.15 -9.85 1.78
C MET A 24 1.45 -11.03 2.47
N SER A 25 2.17 -12.07 2.82
CA SER A 25 1.62 -13.22 3.54
C SER A 25 1.10 -12.84 4.93
N HIS A 26 1.63 -11.78 5.54
CA HIS A 26 1.14 -11.25 6.81
C HIS A 26 -0.09 -10.35 6.67
N LEU A 27 -0.44 -9.97 5.46
CA LEU A 27 -1.56 -9.08 5.18
C LEU A 27 -2.77 -9.82 4.63
N SER A 28 -2.56 -10.82 3.78
CA SER A 28 -3.63 -11.46 3.00
C SER A 28 -3.26 -12.90 2.65
N ASP A 29 -4.29 -13.73 2.46
CA ASP A 29 -4.15 -15.09 1.93
C ASP A 29 -3.99 -15.10 0.40
N THR A 30 -4.24 -13.97 -0.26
CA THR A 30 -4.04 -13.85 -1.71
C THR A 30 -2.55 -13.97 -2.03
N PRO A 31 -2.15 -14.88 -2.93
CA PRO A 31 -0.73 -15.02 -3.28
C PRO A 31 -0.18 -13.76 -3.93
N CYS A 32 1.00 -13.35 -3.47
CA CYS A 32 1.77 -12.29 -4.12
C CYS A 32 2.71 -12.95 -5.12
N THR A 33 2.31 -13.03 -6.38
CA THR A 33 3.08 -13.68 -7.42
C THR A 33 4.19 -12.78 -7.94
N GLU A 34 5.23 -13.39 -8.51
CA GLU A 34 6.28 -12.64 -9.21
C GLU A 34 5.68 -11.80 -10.35
N ASP A 35 4.74 -12.37 -11.11
CA ASP A 35 4.07 -11.66 -12.20
C ASP A 35 3.33 -10.42 -11.70
N ALA A 36 2.63 -10.52 -10.57
CA ALA A 36 1.93 -9.37 -9.98
C ALA A 36 2.91 -8.28 -9.54
N LEU A 37 4.05 -8.65 -8.95
CA LEU A 37 5.10 -7.71 -8.59
C LEU A 37 5.70 -7.04 -9.83
N GLN A 38 6.02 -7.81 -10.87
CA GLN A 38 6.52 -7.26 -12.13
C GLN A 38 5.52 -6.26 -12.73
N GLN A 39 4.25 -6.61 -12.72
CA GLN A 39 3.20 -5.76 -13.26
C GLN A 39 3.10 -4.44 -12.50
N VAL A 40 3.07 -4.47 -11.17
CA VAL A 40 2.89 -3.23 -10.39
C VAL A 40 4.08 -2.31 -10.50
N VAL A 41 5.32 -2.82 -10.48
CA VAL A 41 6.51 -1.96 -10.58
C VAL A 41 6.69 -1.39 -11.99
N SER A 42 6.12 -2.01 -13.02
CA SER A 42 6.17 -1.52 -14.40
C SER A 42 4.95 -0.67 -14.79
N THR A 43 3.97 -0.53 -13.93
CA THR A 43 2.77 0.27 -14.19
C THR A 43 3.04 1.74 -13.83
N PRO A 44 2.95 2.69 -14.80
CA PRO A 44 3.34 4.08 -14.57
C PRO A 44 2.56 4.80 -13.49
N HIS A 45 1.32 4.38 -13.24
CA HIS A 45 0.44 5.03 -12.26
C HIS A 45 0.44 4.35 -10.89
N CYS A 46 1.30 3.36 -10.70
CA CYS A 46 1.45 2.66 -9.43
C CYS A 46 2.86 2.86 -8.89
N HIS A 47 2.95 3.18 -7.61
CA HIS A 47 4.23 3.43 -6.93
C HIS A 47 4.29 2.60 -5.67
N VAL A 48 5.19 1.64 -5.64
CA VAL A 48 5.41 0.78 -4.47
C VAL A 48 6.55 1.36 -3.66
N TYR A 49 6.27 1.74 -2.42
CA TYR A 49 7.29 2.23 -1.48
C TYR A 49 7.63 1.12 -0.50
N VAL A 50 8.90 1.02 -0.15
CA VAL A 50 9.39 0.02 0.79
C VAL A 50 10.21 0.67 1.88
N ALA A 51 10.18 0.07 3.06
CA ALA A 51 11.05 0.41 4.18
C ALA A 51 12.10 -0.68 4.32
N GLU A 52 13.36 -0.29 4.24
CA GLU A 52 14.48 -1.20 4.44
C GLU A 52 15.18 -0.93 5.77
N LEU A 53 15.46 -2.01 6.50
CA LEU A 53 16.32 -1.99 7.67
C LEU A 53 17.45 -3.00 7.42
N GLU A 54 18.69 -2.52 7.50
CA GLU A 54 19.88 -3.36 7.32
C GLU A 54 19.82 -4.20 6.04
N GLY A 55 19.34 -3.59 4.97
CA GLY A 55 19.25 -4.23 3.65
C GLY A 55 18.06 -5.16 3.45
N ARG A 56 17.17 -5.29 4.43
CA ARG A 56 15.97 -6.13 4.34
C ARG A 56 14.73 -5.27 4.23
N ILE A 57 13.84 -5.63 3.33
CA ILE A 57 12.50 -5.00 3.21
C ILE A 57 11.63 -5.50 4.37
N VAL A 58 11.22 -4.57 5.22
CA VAL A 58 10.44 -4.88 6.42
C VAL A 58 9.07 -4.18 6.44
N GLY A 59 8.77 -3.40 5.42
CA GLY A 59 7.47 -2.76 5.29
C GLY A 59 7.23 -2.26 3.88
N THR A 60 5.98 -2.06 3.52
CA THR A 60 5.60 -1.55 2.20
C THR A 60 4.26 -0.83 2.23
N ALA A 61 4.07 0.08 1.30
CA ALA A 61 2.80 0.75 1.01
C ALA A 61 2.78 1.13 -0.47
N THR A 62 1.65 0.96 -1.12
CA THR A 62 1.51 1.23 -2.56
C THR A 62 0.55 2.39 -2.79
N LEU A 63 0.94 3.30 -3.68
CA LEU A 63 0.11 4.42 -4.15
C LEU A 63 -0.35 4.11 -5.57
N CYS A 64 -1.68 4.06 -5.79
CA CYS A 64 -2.26 3.83 -7.10
C CYS A 64 -3.04 5.08 -7.53
N LEU A 65 -2.58 5.72 -8.61
CA LEU A 65 -3.18 6.94 -9.13
C LEU A 65 -4.19 6.60 -10.21
N PHE A 66 -5.34 7.24 -10.17
CA PHE A 66 -6.37 7.11 -11.20
C PHE A 66 -7.18 8.39 -11.31
N THR A 67 -7.98 8.47 -12.34
CA THR A 67 -8.84 9.64 -12.55
C THR A 67 -10.24 9.21 -12.93
N SER A 68 -11.20 10.08 -12.66
CA SER A 68 -12.60 9.92 -13.03
C SER A 68 -13.12 11.28 -13.54
N PRO A 69 -14.35 11.35 -14.04
CA PRO A 69 -14.92 12.65 -14.43
C PRO A 69 -14.92 13.70 -13.32
N LEU A 70 -14.81 13.28 -12.06
CA LEU A 70 -14.75 14.20 -10.92
C LEU A 70 -13.33 14.58 -10.51
N GLY A 71 -12.31 14.10 -11.24
CA GLY A 71 -10.93 14.51 -11.02
C GLY A 71 -10.00 13.40 -10.61
N ALA A 72 -8.79 13.77 -10.24
CA ALA A 72 -7.74 12.86 -9.86
C ALA A 72 -7.95 12.29 -8.45
N LYS A 73 -7.64 11.02 -8.31
CA LYS A 73 -7.71 10.29 -7.04
C LYS A 73 -6.52 9.37 -6.92
N ALA A 74 -6.23 8.96 -5.70
CA ALA A 74 -5.24 7.92 -5.44
C ALA A 74 -5.76 6.98 -4.37
N SER A 75 -5.47 5.70 -4.54
CA SER A 75 -5.75 4.68 -3.54
C SER A 75 -4.45 4.24 -2.90
N VAL A 76 -4.43 4.15 -1.58
CA VAL A 76 -3.31 3.58 -0.82
C VAL A 76 -3.65 2.13 -0.57
N GLU A 77 -2.78 1.23 -1.06
CA GLU A 77 -3.05 -0.20 -1.07
C GLU A 77 -1.95 -0.98 -0.33
N ASP A 78 -2.37 -2.10 0.27
CA ASP A 78 -1.48 -3.13 0.79
C ASP A 78 -0.40 -2.60 1.73
N VAL A 79 -0.81 -1.79 2.71
CA VAL A 79 0.10 -1.27 3.74
C VAL A 79 0.35 -2.35 4.77
N VAL A 80 1.62 -2.74 4.92
CA VAL A 80 2.00 -3.76 5.90
C VAL A 80 3.42 -3.53 6.42
N VAL A 81 3.61 -3.78 7.72
CA VAL A 81 4.93 -3.85 8.36
C VAL A 81 5.10 -5.26 8.91
N HIS A 82 6.26 -5.84 8.67
CA HIS A 82 6.58 -7.18 9.17
C HIS A 82 6.36 -7.25 10.69
N PRO A 83 5.69 -8.29 11.21
CA PRO A 83 5.34 -8.37 12.63
C PRO A 83 6.50 -8.17 13.60
N GLU A 84 7.70 -8.65 13.25
CA GLU A 84 8.89 -8.53 14.09
C GLU A 84 9.43 -7.09 14.17
N TYR A 85 8.97 -6.21 13.28
CA TYR A 85 9.45 -4.82 13.19
C TYR A 85 8.37 -3.80 13.53
N ARG A 86 7.23 -4.23 14.06
CA ARG A 86 6.16 -3.34 14.50
C ARG A 86 6.58 -2.60 15.78
N GLY A 87 5.94 -1.46 16.03
CA GLY A 87 6.26 -0.63 17.19
C GLY A 87 7.47 0.27 17.01
N GLN A 88 8.01 0.38 15.79
CA GLN A 88 9.16 1.23 15.47
C GLN A 88 8.79 2.40 14.56
N HIS A 89 7.51 2.71 14.43
CA HIS A 89 6.97 3.80 13.62
C HIS A 89 7.23 3.66 12.11
N LEU A 90 7.49 2.44 11.62
CA LEU A 90 7.76 2.21 10.19
C LEU A 90 6.55 2.48 9.32
N GLY A 91 5.36 2.11 9.79
CA GLY A 91 4.11 2.41 9.08
C GLY A 91 3.92 3.91 8.91
N ARG A 92 4.20 4.69 9.96
CA ARG A 92 4.12 6.15 9.90
C ARG A 92 5.13 6.73 8.91
N GLN A 93 6.36 6.23 8.94
CA GLN A 93 7.41 6.68 8.02
C GLN A 93 7.06 6.38 6.57
N LEU A 94 6.55 5.18 6.29
CA LEU A 94 6.07 4.79 4.95
C LEU A 94 4.96 5.71 4.48
N MET A 95 3.95 5.91 5.31
CA MET A 95 2.81 6.75 4.96
C MET A 95 3.22 8.22 4.78
N ALA A 96 4.10 8.73 5.63
CA ALA A 96 4.60 10.09 5.48
C ALA A 96 5.34 10.29 4.15
N HIS A 97 6.18 9.32 3.78
CA HIS A 97 6.89 9.34 2.51
C HIS A 97 5.92 9.31 1.32
N LEU A 98 4.94 8.41 1.37
CA LEU A 98 3.90 8.26 0.35
C LEU A 98 3.08 9.56 0.21
N LEU A 99 2.68 10.16 1.32
CA LEU A 99 1.92 11.41 1.31
C LEU A 99 2.73 12.56 0.70
N GLU A 100 4.00 12.66 1.05
CA GLU A 100 4.88 13.67 0.46
C GLU A 100 5.03 13.46 -1.05
N ALA A 101 5.26 12.22 -1.47
CA ALA A 101 5.35 11.87 -2.90
C ALA A 101 4.06 12.19 -3.65
N SER A 102 2.90 12.01 -3.00
CA SER A 102 1.60 12.26 -3.64
C SER A 102 1.36 13.74 -3.96
N ARG A 103 2.05 14.65 -3.28
CA ARG A 103 1.85 16.10 -3.46
C ARG A 103 2.15 16.58 -4.88
N GLN A 104 3.06 15.91 -5.59
CA GLN A 104 3.37 16.26 -6.98
C GLN A 104 2.19 16.04 -7.93
N TYR A 105 1.20 15.26 -7.51
CA TYR A 105 0.00 14.97 -8.31
C TYR A 105 -1.22 15.79 -7.89
N ALA A 106 -1.06 16.70 -6.94
CA ALA A 106 -2.16 17.54 -6.44
C ALA A 106 -2.72 18.46 -7.55
N PRO A 107 -4.01 18.80 -7.52
CA PRO A 107 -4.97 18.41 -6.49
C PRO A 107 -5.51 17.00 -6.70
N LEU A 108 -5.60 16.21 -5.63
CA LEU A 108 -6.19 14.88 -5.67
C LEU A 108 -6.73 14.50 -4.28
N THR A 109 -7.59 13.49 -4.24
CA THR A 109 -8.07 12.89 -3.00
C THR A 109 -7.43 11.51 -2.82
N LEU A 110 -6.82 11.29 -1.66
CA LEU A 110 -6.30 9.99 -1.26
C LEU A 110 -7.37 9.22 -0.51
N GLN A 111 -7.49 7.93 -0.82
CA GLN A 111 -8.41 7.03 -0.14
C GLN A 111 -7.73 5.73 0.22
N LEU A 112 -8.23 5.06 1.25
CA LEU A 112 -7.82 3.72 1.63
C LEU A 112 -8.97 3.00 2.32
N THR A 113 -8.86 1.67 2.38
CA THR A 113 -9.76 0.85 3.17
C THR A 113 -8.98 0.15 4.27
N SER A 114 -9.62 -0.06 5.42
CA SER A 114 -9.03 -0.77 6.54
C SER A 114 -10.12 -1.47 7.31
N ARG A 115 -9.85 -2.71 7.74
CA ARG A 115 -10.81 -3.44 8.58
C ARG A 115 -10.92 -2.74 9.93
N SER A 116 -12.14 -2.73 10.49
CA SER A 116 -12.39 -2.11 11.79
C SER A 116 -11.59 -2.74 12.93
N SER A 117 -11.21 -4.02 12.78
CA SER A 117 -10.40 -4.73 13.79
C SER A 117 -8.94 -4.26 13.84
N ARG A 118 -8.45 -3.59 12.80
CA ARG A 118 -7.06 -3.11 12.73
C ARG A 118 -6.92 -1.76 13.43
N GLN A 119 -7.02 -1.77 14.75
CA GLN A 119 -7.09 -0.54 15.54
C GLN A 119 -5.83 0.32 15.43
N ALA A 120 -4.65 -0.29 15.44
CA ALA A 120 -3.38 0.45 15.34
C ALA A 120 -3.25 1.16 13.99
N ALA A 121 -3.61 0.48 12.89
CA ALA A 121 -3.60 1.06 11.55
C ALA A 121 -4.60 2.22 11.46
N ARG A 122 -5.81 2.03 11.97
CA ARG A 122 -6.85 3.07 11.96
C ARG A 122 -6.42 4.30 12.76
N ALA A 123 -5.79 4.11 13.91
CA ALA A 123 -5.26 5.21 14.71
C ALA A 123 -4.17 5.96 13.95
N LEU A 124 -3.29 5.25 13.25
CA LEU A 124 -2.26 5.86 12.42
C LEU A 124 -2.89 6.74 11.32
N TYR A 125 -3.85 6.20 10.58
CA TYR A 125 -4.50 6.94 9.50
C TYR A 125 -5.21 8.19 10.00
N ALA A 126 -5.93 8.08 11.12
CA ALA A 126 -6.58 9.24 11.74
C ALA A 126 -5.54 10.30 12.13
N SER A 127 -4.41 9.89 12.70
CA SER A 127 -3.34 10.82 13.10
C SER A 127 -2.69 11.52 11.91
N LEU A 128 -2.77 10.93 10.71
CA LEU A 128 -2.24 11.51 9.47
C LEU A 128 -3.27 12.41 8.76
N GLY A 129 -4.48 12.53 9.29
CA GLY A 129 -5.51 13.39 8.74
C GLY A 129 -6.55 12.67 7.88
N PHE A 130 -6.48 11.35 7.73
CA PHE A 130 -7.53 10.59 7.06
C PHE A 130 -8.80 10.62 7.89
N LYS A 131 -9.94 10.79 7.21
CA LYS A 131 -11.25 10.85 7.85
C LYS A 131 -12.08 9.65 7.44
N LEU A 132 -12.68 8.99 8.42
CA LEU A 132 -13.61 7.90 8.15
C LEU A 132 -14.85 8.46 7.43
N LYS A 133 -15.20 7.87 6.30
CA LYS A 133 -16.39 8.24 5.53
C LYS A 133 -17.52 7.25 5.81
N ASN A 134 -18.75 7.75 5.80
CA ASN A 134 -19.95 6.94 5.93
C ASN A 134 -20.34 6.40 4.55
N THR A 135 -19.63 5.36 4.12
CA THR A 135 -19.83 4.72 2.82
C THR A 135 -19.48 3.24 2.94
N ASP A 136 -20.08 2.42 2.10
CA ASP A 136 -19.84 0.98 2.10
C ASP A 136 -18.91 0.61 0.94
N PHE A 137 -18.13 -0.45 1.16
CA PHE A 137 -17.18 -0.96 0.19
C PHE A 137 -17.71 -2.27 -0.39
N PHE A 138 -17.92 -2.32 -1.72
CA PHE A 138 -18.43 -3.49 -2.43
C PHE A 138 -17.36 -4.02 -3.37
N THR A 139 -17.26 -5.34 -3.47
CA THR A 139 -16.37 -6.00 -4.42
C THR A 139 -17.14 -7.01 -5.26
N LEU A 140 -16.66 -7.28 -6.46
CA LEU A 140 -17.21 -8.27 -7.37
C LEU A 140 -16.10 -8.83 -8.24
N SER A 141 -16.11 -10.15 -8.44
CA SER A 141 -15.28 -10.79 -9.46
C SER A 141 -16.16 -11.04 -10.68
N PRO A 142 -16.02 -10.27 -11.77
CA PRO A 142 -16.92 -10.36 -12.92
C PRO A 142 -16.96 -11.76 -13.55
N GLN A 143 -15.84 -12.51 -13.49
CA GLN A 143 -15.77 -13.87 -14.02
C GLN A 143 -16.66 -14.85 -13.27
N ALA A 144 -16.93 -14.58 -11.98
CA ALA A 144 -17.76 -15.43 -11.13
C ALA A 144 -19.18 -14.90 -10.98
N ALA A 145 -19.47 -13.72 -11.55
CA ALA A 145 -20.79 -13.10 -11.44
C ALA A 145 -21.80 -13.76 -12.37
N ALA A 146 -23.07 -13.74 -11.95
CA ALA A 146 -24.18 -14.10 -12.83
C ALA A 146 -24.34 -13.06 -13.93
N SER A 147 -25.20 -13.35 -14.91
CA SER A 147 -25.49 -12.41 -16.01
C SER A 147 -25.93 -11.05 -15.46
N PHE A 148 -25.44 -9.95 -16.04
CA PHE A 148 -25.80 -8.59 -15.68
C PHE A 148 -27.12 -8.14 -16.33
N ILE A 149 -27.65 -8.91 -17.26
CA ILE A 149 -28.82 -8.52 -18.08
C ILE A 149 -29.90 -9.57 -17.96
#